data_2e2744f21bfac514596d5f6275b94a42
#
_entry.id   2e2744f21bfac514596d5f6275b94a42
#
_cell.length_a   1.000
_cell.length_b   1.000
_cell.length_c   1.000
_cell.angle_alpha   90.00
_cell.angle_beta   90.00
_cell.angle_gamma   90.00
#
_symmetry.space_group_name_H-M   'P 1'
#
loop_
_entity.id
_entity.type
_entity.pdbx_description
1 polymer ?
#
loop_
_entity_poly.entity_id
_entity_poly.type
_entity_poly.pdbx_seq_one_letter_code
_entity_poly.pdbx_strand_id
1 'polypeptide(L)'
;KLSQSGLKSEFVGYHMETASSRILCIIKDSENVDAAFKGDTVEIITEETPFYGESGGQAGDAGVMAGTGFNITVIDTKRPLNDLIIHHCRITEGSVSADDRAELIPDIDNRKAARRNHTATHILHGVLRRVLGPHVRQAGSLVAPGGFRFDFNHFEALSAEAIQKIEDEVNSIILEKIEVKTIVLQYQEAIDSGALAFFEEKY
;
A
#
# COMPACT_ATOMS: atom_id res chain seq x y z
N LYS A 1 -9.83 -8.67 -18.92
CA LYS A 1 -10.65 -7.57 -19.51
C LYS A 1 -10.07 -6.20 -19.13
N LEU A 2 -9.73 -5.93 -17.87
CA LEU A 2 -9.18 -4.64 -17.42
C LEU A 2 -7.82 -4.31 -18.05
N SER A 3 -6.95 -5.28 -18.26
CA SER A 3 -5.65 -5.07 -18.94
C SER A 3 -5.76 -4.66 -20.43
N GLN A 4 -6.94 -4.77 -21.02
CA GLN A 4 -7.23 -4.40 -22.42
C GLN A 4 -7.97 -3.07 -22.54
N SER A 5 -8.47 -2.49 -21.44
CA SER A 5 -9.27 -1.25 -21.46
C SER A 5 -8.45 0.02 -21.68
N GLY A 6 -7.12 -0.03 -21.53
CA GLY A 6 -6.27 1.15 -21.60
C GLY A 6 -6.47 2.16 -20.47
N LEU A 7 -7.28 1.83 -19.45
CA LEU A 7 -7.51 2.68 -18.27
C LEU A 7 -6.23 2.77 -17.45
N LYS A 8 -5.93 3.98 -16.99
CA LYS A 8 -4.79 4.29 -16.12
C LYS A 8 -5.26 5.15 -14.95
N SER A 9 -4.58 4.99 -13.83
CA SER A 9 -4.82 5.75 -12.62
C SER A 9 -3.49 6.28 -12.09
N GLU A 10 -3.36 7.59 -11.97
CA GLU A 10 -2.13 8.21 -11.46
C GLU A 10 -2.15 8.21 -9.93
N PHE A 11 -1.08 7.69 -9.31
CA PHE A 11 -0.93 7.75 -7.86
C PHE A 11 -0.27 9.06 -7.43
N VAL A 12 -1.03 9.91 -6.74
CA VAL A 12 -0.56 11.21 -6.23
C VAL A 12 -0.29 11.23 -4.72
N GLY A 13 -0.52 10.12 -4.03
CA GLY A 13 -0.51 10.02 -2.56
C GLY A 13 0.85 10.21 -1.87
N TYR A 14 1.95 10.37 -2.63
CA TYR A 14 3.23 10.79 -2.05
C TYR A 14 3.29 12.30 -1.78
N HIS A 15 2.50 13.09 -2.50
CA HIS A 15 2.52 14.56 -2.45
C HIS A 15 1.22 15.16 -1.96
N MET A 16 0.11 14.41 -2.06
CA MET A 16 -1.24 14.87 -1.72
C MET A 16 -1.91 13.90 -0.75
N GLU A 17 -2.42 14.41 0.36
CA GLU A 17 -3.20 13.60 1.31
C GLU A 17 -4.62 13.35 0.82
N THR A 18 -5.20 14.30 0.07
CA THR A 18 -6.52 14.22 -0.59
C THR A 18 -6.41 14.69 -2.03
N ALA A 19 -7.33 14.28 -2.90
CA ALA A 19 -7.39 14.74 -4.28
C ALA A 19 -8.85 14.81 -4.77
N SER A 20 -9.15 15.75 -5.67
CA SER A 20 -10.41 15.77 -6.42
C SER A 20 -10.17 15.14 -7.79
N SER A 21 -10.83 14.02 -8.07
CA SER A 21 -10.59 13.24 -9.27
C SER A 21 -11.89 12.83 -9.97
N ARG A 22 -11.78 12.58 -11.27
CA ARG A 22 -12.87 12.07 -12.09
C ARG A 22 -12.93 10.55 -11.97
N ILE A 23 -14.13 10.00 -11.85
CA ILE A 23 -14.40 8.58 -11.91
C ILE A 23 -14.38 8.14 -13.37
N LEU A 24 -13.43 7.26 -13.71
CA LEU A 24 -13.27 6.76 -15.08
C LEU A 24 -14.13 5.54 -15.37
N CYS A 25 -14.36 4.70 -14.36
CA CYS A 25 -15.06 3.44 -14.53
C CYS A 25 -15.65 2.97 -13.21
N ILE A 26 -16.84 2.38 -13.28
CA ILE A 26 -17.52 1.68 -12.18
C ILE A 26 -17.74 0.25 -12.63
N ILE A 27 -17.32 -0.72 -11.81
CA ILE A 27 -17.45 -2.15 -12.09
C ILE A 27 -18.30 -2.77 -11.00
N LYS A 28 -19.37 -3.43 -11.39
CA LYS A 28 -20.25 -4.19 -10.52
C LYS A 28 -20.39 -5.60 -11.08
N ASP A 29 -20.21 -6.62 -10.24
CA ASP A 29 -20.32 -8.03 -10.63
C ASP A 29 -19.46 -8.40 -11.86
N SER A 30 -18.25 -7.80 -11.97
CA SER A 30 -17.30 -7.96 -13.08
C SER A 30 -17.74 -7.35 -14.41
N GLU A 31 -18.75 -6.49 -14.41
CA GLU A 31 -19.24 -5.76 -15.59
C GLU A 31 -19.16 -4.25 -15.37
N ASN A 32 -18.82 -3.51 -16.43
CA ASN A 32 -18.86 -2.05 -16.40
C ASN A 32 -20.31 -1.59 -16.33
N VAL A 33 -20.59 -0.66 -15.42
CA VAL A 33 -21.91 -0.05 -15.28
C VAL A 33 -21.81 1.48 -15.37
N ASP A 34 -22.84 2.13 -15.88
CA ASP A 34 -22.86 3.59 -16.01
C ASP A 34 -23.07 4.29 -14.65
N ALA A 35 -23.75 3.62 -13.71
CA ALA A 35 -24.04 4.15 -12.39
C ALA A 35 -24.15 3.06 -11.33
N ALA A 36 -23.90 3.45 -10.07
CA ALA A 36 -24.11 2.63 -8.88
C ALA A 36 -24.91 3.41 -7.83
N PHE A 37 -25.66 2.70 -6.98
CA PHE A 37 -26.63 3.26 -6.07
C PHE A 37 -26.34 2.86 -4.62
N LYS A 38 -26.92 3.60 -3.68
CA LYS A 38 -26.83 3.29 -2.25
C LYS A 38 -27.05 1.81 -1.97
N GLY A 39 -26.10 1.19 -1.26
CA GLY A 39 -26.07 -0.21 -0.88
C GLY A 39 -25.25 -1.11 -1.81
N ASP A 40 -24.92 -0.64 -3.02
CA ASP A 40 -24.09 -1.38 -3.95
C ASP A 40 -22.64 -1.51 -3.43
N THR A 41 -22.03 -2.66 -3.72
CA THR A 41 -20.59 -2.89 -3.61
C THR A 41 -20.02 -2.92 -5.02
N VAL A 42 -19.02 -2.08 -5.28
CA VAL A 42 -18.46 -1.84 -6.61
C VAL A 42 -16.96 -1.65 -6.56
N GLU A 43 -16.31 -1.77 -7.69
CA GLU A 43 -14.94 -1.34 -7.91
C GLU A 43 -14.96 -0.03 -8.69
N ILE A 44 -14.18 0.95 -8.24
CA ILE A 44 -14.10 2.28 -8.85
C ILE A 44 -12.66 2.55 -9.28
N ILE A 45 -12.50 3.03 -10.50
CA ILE A 45 -11.23 3.52 -11.05
C ILE A 45 -11.36 5.02 -11.26
N THR A 46 -10.38 5.79 -10.77
CA THR A 46 -10.31 7.24 -10.91
C THR A 46 -9.10 7.65 -11.74
N GLU A 47 -9.13 8.84 -12.33
CA GLU A 47 -8.04 9.41 -13.14
C GLU A 47 -6.76 9.59 -12.31
N GLU A 48 -6.91 10.20 -11.14
CA GLU A 48 -5.87 10.34 -10.13
C GLU A 48 -6.36 9.77 -8.79
N THR A 49 -5.44 9.28 -7.96
CA THR A 49 -5.81 8.83 -6.62
C THR A 49 -4.72 9.06 -5.59
N PRO A 50 -5.06 9.59 -4.39
CA PRO A 50 -4.15 9.61 -3.26
C PRO A 50 -4.14 8.27 -2.50
N PHE A 51 -5.06 7.33 -2.78
CA PHE A 51 -5.12 6.02 -2.11
C PHE A 51 -3.97 5.13 -2.55
N TYR A 52 -3.20 4.61 -1.59
CA TYR A 52 -2.16 3.63 -1.84
C TYR A 52 -2.80 2.28 -2.21
N GLY A 53 -2.52 1.81 -3.42
CA GLY A 53 -2.92 0.47 -3.84
C GLY A 53 -2.00 -0.60 -3.25
N GLU A 54 -2.57 -1.70 -2.75
CA GLU A 54 -1.79 -2.82 -2.18
C GLU A 54 -0.63 -3.19 -3.10
N SER A 55 0.57 -3.12 -2.56
CA SER A 55 1.82 -3.43 -3.25
C SER A 55 2.94 -3.71 -2.26
N GLY A 56 3.92 -4.54 -2.64
CA GLY A 56 5.11 -4.79 -1.83
C GLY A 56 4.83 -5.36 -0.43
N GLY A 57 3.70 -6.04 -0.24
CA GLY A 57 3.26 -6.58 1.05
C GLY A 57 2.56 -5.57 1.97
N GLN A 58 2.46 -4.30 1.59
CA GLN A 58 1.67 -3.32 2.32
C GLN A 58 0.22 -3.33 1.84
N ALA A 59 -0.73 -3.43 2.78
CA ALA A 59 -2.17 -3.34 2.54
C ALA A 59 -2.55 -2.03 1.86
N GLY A 60 -3.58 -2.07 1.04
CA GLY A 60 -4.17 -0.91 0.42
C GLY A 60 -4.83 0.03 1.43
N ASP A 61 -4.98 1.28 1.04
CA ASP A 61 -5.67 2.27 1.87
C ASP A 61 -7.18 2.05 1.85
N ALA A 62 -7.80 2.38 2.97
CA ALA A 62 -9.23 2.59 3.11
C ALA A 62 -9.53 4.09 3.33
N GLY A 63 -10.81 4.47 3.21
CA GLY A 63 -11.22 5.86 3.44
C GLY A 63 -12.58 6.18 2.83
N VAL A 64 -12.73 7.39 2.30
CA VAL A 64 -14.00 7.89 1.77
C VAL A 64 -13.79 8.55 0.41
N MET A 65 -14.77 8.43 -0.48
CA MET A 65 -14.95 9.29 -1.64
C MET A 65 -16.29 10.00 -1.49
N ALA A 66 -16.29 11.32 -1.68
CA ALA A 66 -17.48 12.14 -1.56
C ALA A 66 -17.65 13.04 -2.79
N GLY A 67 -18.88 13.17 -3.26
CA GLY A 67 -19.24 14.04 -4.37
C GLY A 67 -20.62 14.65 -4.20
N THR A 68 -21.07 15.41 -5.20
CA THR A 68 -22.38 16.04 -5.15
C THR A 68 -23.48 14.97 -5.16
N GLY A 69 -24.13 14.79 -4.01
CA GLY A 69 -25.26 13.88 -3.87
C GLY A 69 -24.89 12.41 -3.65
N PHE A 70 -23.64 12.09 -3.37
CA PHE A 70 -23.22 10.74 -3.01
C PHE A 70 -22.08 10.71 -1.98
N ASN A 71 -22.04 9.63 -1.21
CA ASN A 71 -20.92 9.23 -0.37
C ASN A 71 -20.58 7.75 -0.58
N ILE A 72 -19.30 7.45 -0.55
CA ILE A 72 -18.74 6.14 -0.83
C ILE A 72 -17.71 5.79 0.24
N THR A 73 -17.83 4.61 0.84
CA THR A 73 -16.77 4.05 1.68
C THR A 73 -15.82 3.25 0.81
N VAL A 74 -14.54 3.60 0.80
CA VAL A 74 -13.46 2.79 0.23
C VAL A 74 -13.03 1.79 1.30
N ILE A 75 -13.24 0.51 1.03
CA ILE A 75 -12.96 -0.60 1.95
C ILE A 75 -11.51 -1.04 1.82
N ASP A 76 -11.00 -1.05 0.59
CA ASP A 76 -9.64 -1.49 0.25
C ASP A 76 -9.24 -0.90 -1.11
N THR A 77 -7.94 -0.83 -1.38
CA THR A 77 -7.40 -0.35 -2.64
C THR A 77 -6.36 -1.33 -3.16
N LYS A 78 -6.53 -1.78 -4.40
CA LYS A 78 -5.65 -2.75 -5.07
C LYS A 78 -4.88 -2.12 -6.22
N ARG A 79 -3.70 -2.64 -6.49
CA ARG A 79 -2.86 -2.25 -7.63
C ARG A 79 -2.50 -3.47 -8.47
N PRO A 80 -3.44 -3.98 -9.29
CA PRO A 80 -3.21 -5.17 -10.10
C PRO A 80 -2.17 -4.97 -11.22
N LEU A 81 -1.98 -3.73 -11.67
CA LEU A 81 -0.97 -3.32 -12.66
C LEU A 81 -0.27 -2.04 -12.18
N ASN A 82 0.92 -1.78 -12.66
CA ASN A 82 1.74 -0.63 -12.22
C ASN A 82 1.05 0.73 -12.40
N ASP A 83 0.21 0.86 -13.40
CA ASP A 83 -0.51 2.08 -13.76
C ASP A 83 -2.03 1.99 -13.57
N LEU A 84 -2.51 1.01 -12.79
CA LEU A 84 -3.93 0.82 -12.52
C LEU A 84 -4.21 0.62 -11.03
N ILE A 85 -5.00 1.50 -10.45
CA ILE A 85 -5.44 1.43 -9.06
C ILE A 85 -6.96 1.27 -9.03
N ILE A 86 -7.43 0.29 -8.27
CA ILE A 86 -8.84 -0.08 -8.14
C ILE A 86 -9.25 0.08 -6.69
N HIS A 87 -10.31 0.84 -6.47
CA HIS A 87 -10.91 1.05 -5.15
C HIS A 87 -12.11 0.10 -4.98
N HIS A 88 -12.03 -0.80 -4.01
CA HIS A 88 -13.16 -1.63 -3.59
C HIS A 88 -14.05 -0.82 -2.67
N CYS A 89 -15.27 -0.56 -3.11
CA CYS A 89 -16.12 0.48 -2.56
C CYS A 89 -17.51 -0.03 -2.19
N ARG A 90 -18.12 0.65 -1.23
CA ARG A 90 -19.55 0.55 -0.93
C ARG A 90 -20.19 1.93 -1.03
N ILE A 91 -21.24 2.05 -1.82
CA ILE A 91 -22.04 3.28 -1.92
C ILE A 91 -22.88 3.41 -0.65
N THR A 92 -22.60 4.42 0.17
CA THR A 92 -23.27 4.64 1.45
C THR A 92 -24.44 5.60 1.34
N GLU A 93 -24.37 6.56 0.40
CA GLU A 93 -25.45 7.52 0.15
C GLU A 93 -25.52 7.85 -1.34
N GLY A 94 -26.75 8.10 -1.82
CA GLY A 94 -27.04 8.62 -3.15
C GLY A 94 -26.74 7.64 -4.29
N SER A 95 -26.28 8.19 -5.41
CA SER A 95 -25.87 7.48 -6.60
C SER A 95 -24.67 8.14 -7.24
N VAL A 96 -23.79 7.36 -7.82
CA VAL A 96 -22.57 7.79 -8.50
C VAL A 96 -22.55 7.26 -9.91
N SER A 97 -22.09 8.07 -10.86
CA SER A 97 -21.95 7.71 -12.27
C SER A 97 -20.52 7.83 -12.76
N ALA A 98 -20.19 7.17 -13.86
CA ALA A 98 -18.98 7.46 -14.59
C ALA A 98 -18.95 8.96 -15.00
N ASP A 99 -17.76 9.53 -15.04
CA ASP A 99 -17.48 10.95 -15.25
C ASP A 99 -17.84 11.90 -14.07
N ASP A 100 -18.49 11.43 -13.01
CA ASP A 100 -18.65 12.21 -11.79
C ASP A 100 -17.29 12.57 -11.18
N ARG A 101 -17.23 13.71 -10.46
CA ARG A 101 -16.07 14.08 -9.67
C ARG A 101 -16.29 13.76 -8.21
N ALA A 102 -15.28 13.18 -7.61
CA ALA A 102 -15.25 12.85 -6.18
C ALA A 102 -14.01 13.46 -5.51
N GLU A 103 -14.17 13.91 -4.28
CA GLU A 103 -13.06 14.15 -3.37
C GLU A 103 -12.66 12.82 -2.72
N LEU A 104 -11.40 12.46 -2.87
CA LEU A 104 -10.80 11.21 -2.42
C LEU A 104 -10.05 11.48 -1.12
N ILE A 105 -10.48 10.84 -0.03
CA ILE A 105 -10.01 11.11 1.33
C ILE A 105 -9.59 9.80 1.99
N PRO A 106 -8.32 9.39 1.88
CA PRO A 106 -7.79 8.24 2.59
C PRO A 106 -7.84 8.42 4.10
N ASP A 107 -7.96 7.32 4.83
CA ASP A 107 -7.77 7.29 6.28
C ASP A 107 -6.28 7.54 6.62
N ILE A 108 -5.98 8.79 6.94
CA ILE A 108 -4.60 9.25 7.17
C ILE A 108 -3.99 8.60 8.41
N ASP A 109 -4.76 8.30 9.45
CA ASP A 109 -4.24 7.68 10.66
C ASP A 109 -3.85 6.22 10.40
N ASN A 110 -4.67 5.48 9.68
CA ASN A 110 -4.36 4.13 9.21
C ASN A 110 -3.13 4.14 8.27
N ARG A 111 -3.06 5.07 7.32
CA ARG A 111 -1.88 5.22 6.45
C ARG A 111 -0.61 5.50 7.26
N LYS A 112 -0.64 6.44 8.20
CA LYS A 112 0.51 6.74 9.06
C LYS A 112 0.93 5.52 9.88
N ALA A 113 -0.02 4.72 10.39
CA ALA A 113 0.26 3.49 11.11
C ALA A 113 0.92 2.44 10.18
N ALA A 114 0.37 2.21 8.98
CA ALA A 114 0.97 1.31 7.99
C ALA A 114 2.39 1.74 7.61
N ARG A 115 2.64 3.04 7.38
CA ARG A 115 3.99 3.57 7.08
C ARG A 115 4.99 3.31 8.23
N ARG A 116 4.59 3.49 9.49
CA ARG A 116 5.45 3.14 10.65
C ARG A 116 5.77 1.65 10.67
N ASN A 117 4.77 0.80 10.47
CA ASN A 117 4.94 -0.66 10.43
C ASN A 117 5.82 -1.09 9.26
N HIS A 118 5.71 -0.45 8.10
CA HIS A 118 6.55 -0.71 6.94
C HIS A 118 8.03 -0.39 7.24
N THR A 119 8.29 0.78 7.81
CA THR A 119 9.64 1.15 8.24
C THR A 119 10.18 0.17 9.30
N ALA A 120 9.35 -0.20 10.29
CA ALA A 120 9.73 -1.18 11.32
C ALA A 120 10.07 -2.57 10.71
N THR A 121 9.38 -2.98 9.65
CA THR A 121 9.69 -4.22 8.92
C THR A 121 11.10 -4.19 8.32
N HIS A 122 11.51 -3.06 7.71
CA HIS A 122 12.86 -2.91 7.17
C HIS A 122 13.92 -2.88 8.27
N ILE A 123 13.67 -2.19 9.38
CA ILE A 123 14.57 -2.17 10.54
C ILE A 123 14.73 -3.60 11.08
N LEU A 124 13.63 -4.32 11.29
CA LEU A 124 13.66 -5.71 11.76
C LEU A 124 14.49 -6.59 10.82
N HIS A 125 14.27 -6.49 9.51
CA HIS A 125 15.05 -7.27 8.53
C HIS A 125 16.56 -6.97 8.62
N GLY A 126 16.95 -5.70 8.73
CA GLY A 126 18.36 -5.32 8.91
C GLY A 126 18.95 -5.88 10.20
N VAL A 127 18.23 -5.81 11.31
CA VAL A 127 18.63 -6.36 12.61
C VAL A 127 18.74 -7.87 12.59
N LEU A 128 17.76 -8.57 12.01
CA LEU A 128 17.79 -10.03 11.86
C LEU A 128 19.04 -10.48 11.09
N ARG A 129 19.39 -9.81 9.98
CA ARG A 129 20.62 -10.10 9.22
C ARG A 129 21.88 -9.85 10.02
N ARG A 130 21.91 -8.84 10.86
CA ARG A 130 23.05 -8.49 11.72
C ARG A 130 23.23 -9.50 12.86
N VAL A 131 22.17 -9.91 13.51
CA VAL A 131 22.19 -10.80 14.68
C VAL A 131 22.31 -12.26 14.29
N LEU A 132 21.56 -12.72 13.26
CA LEU A 132 21.47 -14.12 12.87
C LEU A 132 22.40 -14.46 11.69
N GLY A 133 22.77 -13.47 10.88
CA GLY A 133 23.69 -13.63 9.76
C GLY A 133 23.08 -13.28 8.38
N PRO A 134 23.95 -13.14 7.36
CA PRO A 134 23.55 -12.65 6.02
C PRO A 134 22.67 -13.63 5.22
N HIS A 135 22.50 -14.87 5.69
CA HIS A 135 21.63 -15.87 5.08
C HIS A 135 20.14 -15.54 5.27
N VAL A 136 19.81 -14.69 6.26
CA VAL A 136 18.43 -14.27 6.49
C VAL A 136 17.91 -13.50 5.29
N ARG A 137 16.86 -14.03 4.67
CA ARG A 137 16.15 -13.44 3.53
C ARG A 137 14.67 -13.42 3.83
N GLN A 138 14.00 -12.38 3.32
CA GLN A 138 12.55 -12.29 3.40
C GLN A 138 11.93 -13.43 2.57
N ALA A 139 11.02 -14.19 3.17
CA ALA A 139 10.19 -15.21 2.52
C ALA A 139 8.77 -14.67 2.27
N GLY A 140 8.29 -13.76 3.10
CA GLY A 140 7.00 -13.09 2.97
C GLY A 140 6.91 -11.86 3.85
N SER A 141 5.98 -10.97 3.55
CA SER A 141 5.69 -9.79 4.36
C SER A 141 4.23 -9.40 4.23
N LEU A 142 3.65 -8.97 5.34
CA LEU A 142 2.35 -8.31 5.38
C LEU A 142 2.46 -7.11 6.31
N VAL A 143 2.14 -5.94 5.80
CA VAL A 143 2.17 -4.68 6.54
C VAL A 143 0.77 -4.06 6.53
N ALA A 144 0.20 -3.82 7.70
CA ALA A 144 -1.13 -3.22 7.87
C ALA A 144 -1.10 -2.18 8.99
N PRO A 145 -2.14 -1.34 9.15
CA PRO A 145 -2.20 -0.37 10.25
C PRO A 145 -2.07 -0.99 11.64
N GLY A 146 -2.64 -2.18 11.86
CA GLY A 146 -2.64 -2.89 13.14
C GLY A 146 -1.33 -3.61 13.46
N GLY A 147 -0.38 -3.71 12.53
CA GLY A 147 0.89 -4.43 12.74
C GLY A 147 1.48 -4.96 11.44
N PHE A 148 2.53 -5.76 11.57
CA PHE A 148 3.12 -6.42 10.42
C PHE A 148 3.51 -7.86 10.74
N ARG A 149 3.62 -8.70 9.70
CA ARG A 149 4.22 -10.02 9.73
C ARG A 149 5.42 -10.02 8.80
N PHE A 150 6.51 -10.62 9.27
CA PHE A 150 7.72 -10.79 8.48
C PHE A 150 8.15 -12.25 8.53
N ASP A 151 8.07 -12.95 7.41
CA ASP A 151 8.46 -14.34 7.28
C ASP A 151 9.88 -14.38 6.72
N PHE A 152 10.77 -15.17 7.34
CA PHE A 152 12.17 -15.25 6.93
C PHE A 152 12.74 -16.66 7.12
N ASN A 153 13.83 -16.96 6.42
CA ASN A 153 14.51 -18.25 6.48
C ASN A 153 15.54 -18.24 7.60
N HIS A 154 15.50 -19.25 8.46
CA HIS A 154 16.54 -19.52 9.45
C HIS A 154 16.64 -21.02 9.69
N PHE A 155 17.81 -21.48 10.19
CA PHE A 155 18.11 -22.90 10.30
C PHE A 155 17.47 -23.55 11.54
N GLU A 156 17.17 -22.77 12.56
CA GLU A 156 16.66 -23.23 13.86
C GLU A 156 15.71 -22.22 14.50
N ALA A 157 14.98 -22.62 15.52
CA ALA A 157 14.16 -21.72 16.31
C ALA A 157 15.05 -20.69 17.06
N LEU A 158 14.59 -19.45 17.15
CA LEU A 158 15.32 -18.42 17.88
C LEU A 158 15.31 -18.69 19.38
N SER A 159 16.46 -18.52 20.04
CA SER A 159 16.53 -18.56 21.49
C SER A 159 15.89 -17.29 22.11
N ALA A 160 15.50 -17.34 23.37
CA ALA A 160 14.95 -16.20 24.08
C ALA A 160 15.95 -15.03 24.11
N GLU A 161 17.22 -15.30 24.28
CA GLU A 161 18.30 -14.30 24.28
C GLU A 161 18.45 -13.64 22.91
N ALA A 162 18.34 -14.41 21.82
CA ALA A 162 18.38 -13.86 20.46
C ALA A 162 17.19 -12.96 20.19
N ILE A 163 15.98 -13.35 20.61
CA ILE A 163 14.77 -12.55 20.49
C ILE A 163 14.94 -11.23 21.25
N GLN A 164 15.37 -11.29 22.52
CA GLN A 164 15.58 -10.10 23.35
C GLN A 164 16.58 -9.14 22.71
N LYS A 165 17.71 -9.69 22.21
CA LYS A 165 18.71 -8.88 21.52
C LYS A 165 18.15 -8.19 20.29
N ILE A 166 17.32 -8.89 19.49
CA ILE A 166 16.68 -8.33 18.30
C ILE A 166 15.73 -7.20 18.69
N GLU A 167 14.90 -7.41 19.70
CA GLU A 167 13.97 -6.39 20.20
C GLU A 167 14.70 -5.14 20.68
N ASP A 168 15.76 -5.30 21.49
CA ASP A 168 16.55 -4.21 22.02
C ASP A 168 17.21 -3.39 20.90
N GLU A 169 17.78 -4.06 19.90
CA GLU A 169 18.42 -3.39 18.76
C GLU A 169 17.41 -2.68 17.87
N VAL A 170 16.26 -3.29 17.56
CA VAL A 170 15.18 -2.64 16.80
C VAL A 170 14.69 -1.39 17.53
N ASN A 171 14.41 -1.49 18.82
CA ASN A 171 13.96 -0.35 19.62
C ASN A 171 15.02 0.76 19.71
N SER A 172 16.29 0.41 19.83
CA SER A 172 17.39 1.39 19.82
C SER A 172 17.39 2.20 18.52
N ILE A 173 17.31 1.54 17.36
CA ILE A 173 17.29 2.22 16.05
C ILE A 173 16.04 3.12 15.91
N ILE A 174 14.89 2.67 16.39
CA ILE A 174 13.66 3.50 16.36
C ILE A 174 13.85 4.77 17.20
N LEU A 175 14.48 4.65 18.37
CA LEU A 175 14.73 5.79 19.28
C LEU A 175 15.74 6.80 18.72
N GLU A 176 16.65 6.37 17.84
CA GLU A 176 17.60 7.26 17.15
C GLU A 176 16.91 8.25 16.19
N LYS A 177 15.65 8.00 15.82
CA LYS A 177 14.86 8.87 14.92
C LYS A 177 15.55 9.18 13.60
N ILE A 178 16.23 8.19 13.02
CA ILE A 178 16.94 8.32 11.74
C ILE A 178 15.95 8.75 10.66
N GLU A 179 16.32 9.76 9.88
CA GLU A 179 15.52 10.23 8.76
C GLU A 179 15.42 9.15 7.66
N VAL A 180 14.20 8.81 7.25
CA VAL A 180 13.97 7.92 6.10
C VAL A 180 13.98 8.75 4.81
N LYS A 181 14.94 8.46 3.93
CA LYS A 181 15.08 9.13 2.64
C LYS A 181 14.63 8.20 1.52
N THR A 182 13.78 8.70 0.62
CA THR A 182 13.39 8.00 -0.60
C THR A 182 14.16 8.60 -1.77
N ILE A 183 14.88 7.76 -2.50
CA ILE A 183 15.65 8.16 -3.69
C ILE A 183 15.20 7.28 -4.84
N VAL A 184 14.86 7.88 -5.97
CA VAL A 184 14.53 7.16 -7.21
C VAL A 184 15.79 7.08 -8.07
N LEU A 185 16.24 5.86 -8.36
CA LEU A 185 17.44 5.58 -9.14
C LEU A 185 17.12 4.58 -10.25
N GLN A 186 17.98 4.53 -11.27
CA GLN A 186 17.96 3.39 -12.19
C GLN A 186 18.38 2.12 -11.46
N TYR A 187 17.84 0.96 -11.89
CA TYR A 187 18.06 -0.31 -11.19
C TYR A 187 19.55 -0.60 -10.89
N GLN A 188 20.42 -0.44 -11.90
CA GLN A 188 21.85 -0.70 -11.74
C GLN A 188 22.49 0.27 -10.73
N GLU A 189 22.14 1.55 -10.78
CA GLU A 189 22.64 2.56 -9.83
C GLU A 189 22.22 2.25 -8.40
N ALA A 190 20.98 1.75 -8.20
CA ALA A 190 20.50 1.32 -6.90
C ALA A 190 21.33 0.15 -6.35
N ILE A 191 21.61 -0.87 -7.18
CA ILE A 191 22.44 -2.02 -6.80
C ILE A 191 23.86 -1.57 -6.46
N ASP A 192 24.46 -0.74 -7.28
CA ASP A 192 25.83 -0.23 -7.10
C ASP A 192 25.95 0.64 -5.83
N SER A 193 24.86 1.28 -5.41
CA SER A 193 24.77 2.03 -4.13
C SER A 193 24.61 1.13 -2.89
N GLY A 194 24.48 -0.20 -3.08
CA GLY A 194 24.33 -1.18 -2.01
C GLY A 194 22.87 -1.48 -1.64
N ALA A 195 21.91 -1.12 -2.48
CA ALA A 195 20.51 -1.49 -2.26
C ALA A 195 20.33 -3.01 -2.31
N LEU A 196 19.53 -3.54 -1.39
CA LEU A 196 19.18 -4.96 -1.32
C LEU A 196 17.91 -5.21 -2.12
N ALA A 197 18.04 -5.69 -3.35
CA ALA A 197 16.92 -6.10 -4.20
C ALA A 197 16.62 -7.59 -3.99
N PHE A 198 15.51 -7.90 -3.28
CA PHE A 198 15.13 -9.27 -2.98
C PHE A 198 14.07 -9.84 -3.94
N PHE A 199 13.47 -8.99 -4.77
CA PHE A 199 12.38 -9.35 -5.68
C PHE A 199 12.69 -8.77 -7.08
N GLU A 200 13.58 -9.44 -7.80
CA GLU A 200 14.06 -9.01 -9.13
C GLU A 200 12.93 -8.69 -10.14
N GLU A 201 11.75 -9.29 -9.98
CA GLU A 201 10.61 -9.10 -10.89
C GLU A 201 9.70 -7.90 -10.54
N LYS A 202 9.98 -7.15 -9.47
CA LYS A 202 9.09 -6.08 -8.96
C LYS A 202 9.72 -4.68 -8.89
N TYR A 203 10.91 -4.53 -9.45
CA TYR A 203 11.62 -3.25 -9.48
C TYR A 203 11.74 -2.66 -10.88
#